data_e9959ab1ed93a02527d5594270464f09
#
_entry.id   e9959ab1ed93a02527d5594270464f09
#
_cell.length_a   1.000
_cell.length_b   1.000
_cell.length_c   1.000
_cell.angle_alpha   90.00
_cell.angle_beta   90.00
_cell.angle_gamma   90.00
#
_symmetry.space_group_name_H-M   'P 1'
#
loop_
_entity.id
_entity.type
_entity.pdbx_description
1 polymer ?
#
loop_
_entity_poly.entity_id
_entity_poly.type
_entity_poly.pdbx_seq_one_letter_code
_entity_poly.pdbx_strand_id
1 'polypeptide(L)'
;MGLDRGLEIHHDGDLPARSGMGSSSSFTVGLLHALYALQGIMPDKRRLALESIHIEQEMIKETVGSQDQVSAAYGGLNHIVFKPKGEIEVCPLILSQERRRELSSHLLLFYTGIKRTASNIAKTYVDDIESKEEQLKLIGRKVDEAIAILTGSQCICKFGELLHEAWEIKKSLSNQVTNDVVDEIYGRARKAGAIGGKVTGAGGGGFLLIFAPPSANYRIRRALQELLYVPFKFEFSGSQIIFYDPNHEDYLAIEEQQNRSTLKPFREIACIAEKGEQH
;
A
#
# COMPACT_ATOMS: atom_id res chain seq x y z
N MET A 1 -0.90 24.82 -3.84
CA MET A 1 0.57 24.85 -3.69
C MET A 1 1.24 25.98 -4.47
N GLY A 2 0.61 26.71 -5.35
CA GLY A 2 1.17 27.92 -5.98
C GLY A 2 2.48 27.69 -6.76
N LEU A 3 2.53 26.60 -7.53
CA LEU A 3 3.65 26.33 -8.43
C LEU A 3 3.50 27.22 -9.67
N ASP A 4 4.52 27.97 -10.00
CA ASP A 4 4.57 28.96 -11.07
C ASP A 4 5.22 28.45 -12.36
N ARG A 5 5.68 27.19 -12.34
CA ARG A 5 6.34 26.52 -13.47
C ARG A 5 5.83 25.08 -13.67
N GLY A 6 6.03 24.56 -14.88
CA GLY A 6 5.75 23.17 -15.19
C GLY A 6 6.69 22.20 -14.46
N LEU A 7 6.19 21.01 -14.19
CA LEU A 7 6.94 19.93 -13.55
C LEU A 7 6.91 18.70 -14.45
N GLU A 8 8.01 17.97 -14.46
CA GLU A 8 8.06 16.60 -14.96
C GLU A 8 8.02 15.66 -13.75
N ILE A 9 7.05 14.75 -13.75
CA ILE A 9 6.82 13.83 -12.64
C ILE A 9 6.90 12.40 -13.18
N HIS A 10 7.87 11.64 -12.68
CA HIS A 10 7.99 10.22 -12.96
C HIS A 10 7.45 9.43 -11.77
N HIS A 11 6.54 8.50 -12.07
CA HIS A 11 5.96 7.59 -11.09
C HIS A 11 6.22 6.15 -11.52
N ASP A 12 6.75 5.36 -10.60
CA ASP A 12 6.93 3.93 -10.76
C ASP A 12 6.26 3.16 -9.61
N GLY A 13 5.83 1.94 -9.85
CA GLY A 13 5.14 1.12 -8.86
C GLY A 13 5.18 -0.35 -9.20
N ASP A 14 5.58 -1.17 -8.23
CA ASP A 14 5.72 -2.63 -8.38
C ASP A 14 4.38 -3.35 -8.53
N LEU A 15 3.30 -2.75 -8.04
CA LEU A 15 1.98 -3.37 -8.03
C LEU A 15 0.99 -2.64 -8.94
N PRO A 16 0.08 -3.38 -9.60
CA PRO A 16 -0.91 -2.77 -10.48
C PRO A 16 -1.88 -1.88 -9.67
N ALA A 17 -2.31 -0.78 -10.29
CA ALA A 17 -3.37 0.06 -9.75
C ALA A 17 -4.69 -0.73 -9.61
N ARG A 18 -5.57 -0.30 -8.71
CA ARG A 18 -6.89 -0.90 -8.44
C ARG A 18 -6.82 -2.35 -7.96
N SER A 19 -5.75 -2.71 -7.28
CA SER A 19 -5.53 -4.05 -6.72
C SER A 19 -5.94 -4.19 -5.24
N GLY A 20 -6.36 -3.10 -4.59
CA GLY A 20 -6.77 -3.08 -3.18
C GLY A 20 -5.62 -3.03 -2.20
N MET A 21 -4.46 -2.53 -2.63
CA MET A 21 -3.25 -2.36 -1.81
C MET A 21 -2.96 -0.88 -1.50
N GLY A 22 -3.95 0.01 -1.63
CA GLY A 22 -3.77 1.42 -1.34
C GLY A 22 -2.88 2.18 -2.34
N SER A 23 -2.77 1.71 -3.60
CA SER A 23 -1.88 2.32 -4.60
C SER A 23 -2.19 3.79 -4.87
N SER A 24 -3.48 4.17 -4.90
CA SER A 24 -3.90 5.56 -5.08
C SER A 24 -3.39 6.42 -3.93
N SER A 25 -3.69 6.01 -2.70
CA SER A 25 -3.30 6.73 -1.49
C SER A 25 -1.78 6.81 -1.32
N SER A 26 -1.05 5.74 -1.67
CA SER A 26 0.41 5.75 -1.67
C SER A 26 0.97 6.77 -2.67
N PHE A 27 0.38 6.84 -3.87
CA PHE A 27 0.73 7.85 -4.87
C PHE A 27 0.43 9.27 -4.36
N THR A 28 -0.77 9.49 -3.84
CA THR A 28 -1.19 10.82 -3.33
C THR A 28 -0.26 11.30 -2.21
N VAL A 29 0.05 10.44 -1.23
CA VAL A 29 0.97 10.75 -0.13
C VAL A 29 2.38 11.03 -0.64
N GLY A 30 2.90 10.18 -1.53
CA GLY A 30 4.26 10.32 -2.08
C GLY A 30 4.42 11.57 -2.93
N LEU A 31 3.45 11.84 -3.81
CA LEU A 31 3.45 13.06 -4.64
C LEU A 31 3.36 14.32 -3.77
N LEU A 32 2.46 14.34 -2.80
CA LEU A 32 2.31 15.47 -1.88
C LEU A 32 3.59 15.72 -1.11
N HIS A 33 4.26 14.67 -0.61
CA HIS A 33 5.54 14.77 0.08
C HIS A 33 6.64 15.34 -0.83
N ALA A 34 6.74 14.85 -2.07
CA ALA A 34 7.70 15.35 -3.05
C ALA A 34 7.46 16.83 -3.41
N LEU A 35 6.19 17.24 -3.57
CA LEU A 35 5.83 18.64 -3.83
C LEU A 35 6.17 19.55 -2.66
N TYR A 36 6.02 19.08 -1.42
CA TYR A 36 6.47 19.82 -0.24
C TYR A 36 7.99 19.98 -0.21
N ALA A 37 8.72 18.90 -0.48
CA ALA A 37 10.17 18.94 -0.55
C ALA A 37 10.66 19.92 -1.64
N LEU A 38 10.00 19.95 -2.80
CA LEU A 38 10.29 20.90 -3.88
C LEU A 38 10.13 22.37 -3.43
N GLN A 39 9.22 22.63 -2.50
CA GLN A 39 9.04 23.96 -1.90
C GLN A 39 9.94 24.24 -0.69
N GLY A 40 10.85 23.32 -0.34
CA GLY A 40 11.68 23.43 0.84
C GLY A 40 10.90 23.25 2.16
N ILE A 41 9.73 22.63 2.13
CA ILE A 41 8.88 22.39 3.28
C ILE A 41 9.00 20.92 3.71
N MET A 42 9.19 20.70 5.02
CA MET A 42 9.21 19.35 5.61
C MET A 42 7.92 19.11 6.39
N PRO A 43 6.90 18.47 5.78
CA PRO A 43 5.66 18.15 6.47
C PRO A 43 5.86 16.98 7.43
N ASP A 44 5.12 16.98 8.54
CA ASP A 44 5.02 15.81 9.38
C ASP A 44 4.09 14.74 8.76
N LYS A 45 4.15 13.52 9.29
CA LYS A 45 3.34 12.38 8.81
C LYS A 45 1.84 12.62 8.95
N ARG A 46 1.44 13.32 10.02
CA ARG A 46 0.04 13.66 10.27
C ARG A 46 -0.50 14.59 9.18
N ARG A 47 0.26 15.61 8.84
CA ARG A 47 -0.10 16.56 7.77
C ARG A 47 -0.23 15.84 6.42
N LEU A 48 0.75 15.01 6.07
CA LEU A 48 0.69 14.21 4.83
C LEU A 48 -0.56 13.33 4.78
N ALA A 49 -0.89 12.64 5.87
CA ALA A 49 -2.08 11.79 5.94
C ALA A 49 -3.37 12.61 5.78
N LEU A 50 -3.55 13.69 6.56
CA LEU A 50 -4.77 14.48 6.54
C LEU A 50 -5.00 15.20 5.21
N GLU A 51 -3.97 15.77 4.62
CA GLU A 51 -4.09 16.43 3.32
C GLU A 51 -4.33 15.43 2.19
N SER A 52 -3.75 14.24 2.24
CA SER A 52 -4.03 13.18 1.28
C SER A 52 -5.47 12.69 1.38
N ILE A 53 -6.01 12.55 2.60
CA ILE A 53 -7.42 12.23 2.83
C ILE A 53 -8.31 13.31 2.21
N HIS A 54 -8.01 14.59 2.48
CA HIS A 54 -8.75 15.72 1.91
C HIS A 54 -8.72 15.73 0.38
N ILE A 55 -7.57 15.46 -0.22
CA ILE A 55 -7.44 15.38 -1.68
C ILE A 55 -8.34 14.27 -2.24
N GLU A 56 -8.28 13.06 -1.69
CA GLU A 56 -9.03 11.92 -2.23
C GLU A 56 -10.54 12.04 -1.95
N GLN A 57 -10.94 12.40 -0.75
CA GLN A 57 -12.34 12.42 -0.34
C GLN A 57 -13.08 13.71 -0.75
N GLU A 58 -12.45 14.89 -0.61
CA GLU A 58 -13.13 16.16 -0.83
C GLU A 58 -12.87 16.73 -2.23
N MET A 59 -11.62 16.68 -2.71
CA MET A 59 -11.28 17.29 -4.01
C MET A 59 -11.60 16.34 -5.16
N ILE A 60 -11.18 15.08 -5.10
CA ILE A 60 -11.43 14.04 -6.13
C ILE A 60 -12.82 13.41 -5.92
N LYS A 61 -13.36 13.45 -4.69
CA LYS A 61 -14.66 12.89 -4.29
C LYS A 61 -14.75 11.38 -4.49
N GLU A 62 -13.66 10.68 -4.20
CA GLU A 62 -13.68 9.21 -4.17
C GLU A 62 -14.34 8.71 -2.87
N THR A 63 -15.17 7.65 -3.00
CA THR A 63 -15.72 6.94 -1.84
C THR A 63 -14.69 5.96 -1.31
N VAL A 64 -13.76 6.47 -0.49
CA VAL A 64 -12.66 5.69 0.11
C VAL A 64 -12.56 6.00 1.61
N GLY A 65 -12.07 5.03 2.37
CA GLY A 65 -11.73 5.23 3.78
C GLY A 65 -10.43 6.02 3.94
N SER A 66 -10.09 6.35 5.18
CA SER A 66 -8.88 7.13 5.52
C SER A 66 -7.68 6.26 5.90
N GLN A 67 -7.84 4.93 5.88
CA GLN A 67 -6.82 3.99 6.37
C GLN A 67 -5.56 3.98 5.52
N ASP A 68 -5.72 3.95 4.20
CA ASP A 68 -4.61 3.74 3.27
C ASP A 68 -3.67 4.95 3.24
N GLN A 69 -4.22 6.18 3.31
CA GLN A 69 -3.45 7.42 3.39
C GLN A 69 -2.63 7.50 4.68
N VAL A 70 -3.24 7.12 5.82
CA VAL A 70 -2.54 7.06 7.10
C VAL A 70 -1.43 6.01 7.05
N SER A 71 -1.72 4.81 6.53
CA SER A 71 -0.73 3.74 6.42
C SER A 71 0.44 4.14 5.53
N ALA A 72 0.19 4.78 4.39
CA ALA A 72 1.22 5.25 3.46
C ALA A 72 2.10 6.36 4.07
N ALA A 73 1.49 7.29 4.81
CA ALA A 73 2.23 8.38 5.45
C ALA A 73 3.09 7.90 6.62
N TYR A 74 2.54 7.03 7.47
CA TYR A 74 3.20 6.62 8.72
C TYR A 74 4.13 5.44 8.55
N GLY A 75 3.78 4.47 7.69
CA GLY A 75 4.45 3.17 7.64
C GLY A 75 4.29 2.38 8.94
N GLY A 76 4.85 1.18 8.97
CA GLY A 76 4.89 0.37 10.18
C GLY A 76 3.61 -0.40 10.47
N LEU A 77 3.60 -1.03 11.64
CA LEU A 77 2.46 -1.75 12.18
C LEU A 77 1.80 -0.89 13.25
N ASN A 78 0.60 -0.39 12.95
CA ASN A 78 -0.06 0.59 13.81
C ASN A 78 -1.48 0.15 14.19
N HIS A 79 -1.90 0.53 15.40
CA HIS A 79 -3.28 0.64 15.79
C HIS A 79 -3.76 2.05 15.42
N ILE A 80 -4.66 2.16 14.47
CA ILE A 80 -5.19 3.43 13.99
C ILE A 80 -6.62 3.56 14.48
N VAL A 81 -6.90 4.63 15.23
CA VAL A 81 -8.23 4.93 15.76
C VAL A 81 -8.81 6.15 15.04
N PHE A 82 -9.89 5.94 14.33
CA PHE A 82 -10.68 7.02 13.70
C PHE A 82 -11.77 7.45 14.66
N LYS A 83 -11.66 8.67 15.19
CA LYS A 83 -12.59 9.22 16.15
C LYS A 83 -13.69 10.04 15.46
N PRO A 84 -14.83 10.25 16.14
CA PRO A 84 -15.81 11.23 15.71
C PRO A 84 -15.15 12.60 15.45
N LYS A 85 -15.64 13.38 14.48
CA LYS A 85 -15.10 14.68 14.07
C LYS A 85 -13.75 14.64 13.32
N GLY A 86 -13.35 13.47 12.80
CA GLY A 86 -12.17 13.36 11.93
C GLY A 86 -10.83 13.35 12.64
N GLU A 87 -10.79 13.24 13.96
CA GLU A 87 -9.54 13.02 14.68
C GLU A 87 -9.01 11.60 14.42
N ILE A 88 -7.72 11.50 14.13
CA ILE A 88 -7.04 10.23 13.88
C ILE A 88 -5.90 10.06 14.87
N GLU A 89 -5.92 8.96 15.63
CA GLU A 89 -4.82 8.53 16.49
C GLU A 89 -4.07 7.38 15.85
N VAL A 90 -2.75 7.47 15.83
CA VAL A 90 -1.87 6.43 15.29
C VAL A 90 -0.95 5.96 16.40
N CYS A 91 -1.17 4.75 16.87
CA CYS A 91 -0.42 4.12 17.95
C CYS A 91 0.45 3.00 17.38
N PRO A 92 1.78 3.15 17.27
CA PRO A 92 2.66 2.08 16.82
C PRO A 92 2.58 0.85 17.73
N LEU A 93 2.41 -0.33 17.12
CA LEU A 93 2.50 -1.60 17.85
C LEU A 93 3.97 -2.00 18.00
N ILE A 94 4.42 -2.04 19.24
CA ILE A 94 5.80 -2.43 19.57
C ILE A 94 5.84 -3.94 19.76
N LEU A 95 6.48 -4.64 18.82
CA LEU A 95 6.70 -6.08 18.87
C LEU A 95 8.18 -6.40 18.96
N SER A 96 8.53 -7.48 19.65
CA SER A 96 9.91 -7.99 19.63
C SER A 96 10.31 -8.39 18.20
N GLN A 97 11.60 -8.46 17.94
CA GLN A 97 12.12 -8.86 16.63
C GLN A 97 11.69 -10.30 16.29
N GLU A 98 11.67 -11.17 17.28
CA GLU A 98 11.23 -12.57 17.14
C GLU A 98 9.74 -12.61 16.75
N ARG A 99 8.91 -11.85 17.46
CA ARG A 99 7.46 -11.79 17.18
C ARG A 99 7.15 -11.24 15.79
N ARG A 100 7.88 -10.24 15.36
CA ARG A 100 7.76 -9.70 13.98
C ARG A 100 8.18 -10.71 12.91
N ARG A 101 9.27 -11.43 13.15
CA ARG A 101 9.73 -12.51 12.24
C ARG A 101 8.72 -13.65 12.20
N GLU A 102 8.19 -14.04 13.36
CA GLU A 102 7.16 -15.06 13.47
C GLU A 102 5.90 -14.65 12.67
N LEU A 103 5.38 -13.43 12.87
CA LEU A 103 4.25 -12.89 12.11
C LEU A 103 4.54 -12.92 10.60
N SER A 104 5.67 -12.36 10.19
CA SER A 104 6.05 -12.30 8.78
C SER A 104 6.16 -13.68 8.12
N SER A 105 6.68 -14.68 8.84
CA SER A 105 6.84 -16.04 8.31
C SER A 105 5.53 -16.79 8.11
N HIS A 106 4.46 -16.35 8.79
CA HIS A 106 3.12 -16.93 8.67
C HIS A 106 2.26 -16.29 7.58
N LEU A 107 2.71 -15.19 6.97
CA LEU A 107 1.93 -14.43 6.00
C LEU A 107 2.35 -14.76 4.56
N LEU A 108 1.35 -15.02 3.73
CA LEU A 108 1.49 -15.22 2.28
C LEU A 108 0.54 -14.29 1.56
N LEU A 109 0.99 -13.63 0.50
CA LEU A 109 0.18 -12.72 -0.29
C LEU A 109 0.06 -13.24 -1.73
N PHE A 110 -1.17 -13.35 -2.22
CA PHE A 110 -1.47 -13.82 -3.57
C PHE A 110 -2.31 -12.79 -4.31
N TYR A 111 -1.96 -12.51 -5.55
CA TYR A 111 -2.79 -11.71 -6.43
C TYR A 111 -3.81 -12.61 -7.14
N THR A 112 -5.10 -12.30 -6.95
CA THR A 112 -6.20 -13.12 -7.50
C THR A 112 -6.44 -12.91 -9.00
N GLY A 113 -5.80 -11.89 -9.61
CA GLY A 113 -6.08 -11.51 -11.01
C GLY A 113 -7.38 -10.72 -11.20
N ILE A 114 -8.21 -10.62 -10.16
CA ILE A 114 -9.51 -9.93 -10.24
C ILE A 114 -9.30 -8.44 -9.99
N LYS A 115 -9.45 -7.63 -11.04
CA LYS A 115 -9.44 -6.17 -10.94
C LYS A 115 -10.81 -5.67 -10.47
N ARG A 116 -10.81 -4.71 -9.57
CA ARG A 116 -12.03 -4.11 -9.05
C ARG A 116 -11.83 -2.65 -8.65
N THR A 117 -12.92 -1.91 -8.57
CA THR A 117 -12.93 -0.54 -8.03
C THR A 117 -13.39 -0.60 -6.57
N ALA A 118 -12.49 -0.23 -5.64
CA ALA A 118 -12.75 -0.29 -4.20
C ALA A 118 -13.98 0.54 -3.80
N SER A 119 -14.16 1.71 -4.41
CA SER A 119 -15.29 2.59 -4.16
C SER A 119 -16.65 1.95 -4.48
N ASN A 120 -16.74 1.14 -5.53
CA ASN A 120 -18.00 0.47 -5.88
C ASN A 120 -18.41 -0.55 -4.82
N ILE A 121 -17.46 -1.30 -4.27
CA ILE A 121 -17.73 -2.28 -3.21
C ILE A 121 -18.03 -1.56 -1.89
N ALA A 122 -17.26 -0.52 -1.54
CA ALA A 122 -17.50 0.25 -0.33
C ALA A 122 -18.91 0.86 -0.29
N LYS A 123 -19.39 1.42 -1.40
CA LYS A 123 -20.76 1.96 -1.51
C LYS A 123 -21.83 0.95 -1.11
N THR A 124 -21.66 -0.33 -1.40
CA THR A 124 -22.71 -1.35 -1.15
C THR A 124 -23.00 -1.59 0.33
N TYR A 125 -22.14 -1.17 1.24
CA TYR A 125 -22.38 -1.26 2.69
C TYR A 125 -22.31 0.10 3.39
N VAL A 126 -21.75 1.13 2.77
CA VAL A 126 -21.74 2.50 3.32
C VAL A 126 -23.13 3.12 3.26
N ASP A 127 -23.86 2.88 2.16
CA ASP A 127 -25.22 3.40 1.97
C ASP A 127 -26.25 2.79 2.97
N ASP A 128 -25.91 1.68 3.62
CA ASP A 128 -26.75 0.98 4.63
C ASP A 128 -25.96 0.68 5.90
N ILE A 129 -25.10 1.60 6.32
CA ILE A 129 -24.16 1.39 7.43
C ILE A 129 -24.85 1.16 8.77
N GLU A 130 -26.03 1.77 8.97
CA GLU A 130 -26.82 1.63 10.20
C GLU A 130 -27.25 0.17 10.41
N SER A 131 -27.65 -0.53 9.35
CA SER A 131 -27.99 -1.95 9.43
C SER A 131 -26.81 -2.88 9.71
N LYS A 132 -25.57 -2.38 9.56
CA LYS A 132 -24.31 -3.12 9.74
C LYS A 132 -23.60 -2.81 11.06
N GLU A 133 -24.22 -2.04 11.93
CA GLU A 133 -23.60 -1.58 13.18
C GLU A 133 -23.06 -2.73 14.04
N GLU A 134 -23.83 -3.81 14.20
CA GLU A 134 -23.38 -4.95 15.00
C GLU A 134 -22.16 -5.67 14.40
N GLN A 135 -22.15 -5.86 13.07
CA GLN A 135 -20.99 -6.45 12.38
C GLN A 135 -19.75 -5.57 12.51
N LEU A 136 -19.91 -4.24 12.38
CA LEU A 136 -18.81 -3.28 12.54
C LEU A 136 -18.28 -3.26 13.96
N LYS A 137 -19.16 -3.33 14.98
CA LYS A 137 -18.75 -3.47 16.39
C LYS A 137 -18.01 -4.79 16.65
N LEU A 138 -18.45 -5.89 16.02
CA LEU A 138 -17.74 -7.16 16.10
C LEU A 138 -16.34 -7.08 15.50
N ILE A 139 -16.19 -6.48 14.32
CA ILE A 139 -14.90 -6.25 13.69
C ILE A 139 -14.01 -5.37 14.58
N GLY A 140 -14.56 -4.31 15.19
CA GLY A 140 -13.84 -3.45 16.13
C GLY A 140 -13.29 -4.23 17.33
N ARG A 141 -14.10 -5.10 17.96
CA ARG A 141 -13.63 -5.98 19.06
C ARG A 141 -12.49 -6.90 18.65
N LYS A 142 -12.49 -7.37 17.39
CA LYS A 142 -11.37 -8.19 16.86
C LYS A 142 -10.06 -7.42 16.76
N VAL A 143 -10.08 -6.09 16.69
CA VAL A 143 -8.86 -5.28 16.74
C VAL A 143 -8.17 -5.38 18.11
N ASP A 144 -8.93 -5.26 19.20
CA ASP A 144 -8.38 -5.38 20.56
C ASP A 144 -7.83 -6.80 20.83
N GLU A 145 -8.55 -7.83 20.37
CA GLU A 145 -8.08 -9.22 20.45
C GLU A 145 -6.78 -9.40 19.63
N ALA A 146 -6.69 -8.82 18.42
CA ALA A 146 -5.49 -8.88 17.59
C ALA A 146 -4.29 -8.24 18.28
N ILE A 147 -4.47 -7.06 18.88
CA ILE A 147 -3.42 -6.38 19.64
C ILE A 147 -2.94 -7.27 20.80
N ALA A 148 -3.87 -7.82 21.58
CA ALA A 148 -3.55 -8.69 22.71
C ALA A 148 -2.78 -9.96 22.28
N ILE A 149 -3.14 -10.57 21.14
CA ILE A 149 -2.43 -11.73 20.59
C ILE A 149 -1.03 -11.34 20.12
N LEU A 150 -0.91 -10.25 19.37
CA LEU A 150 0.37 -9.83 18.79
C LEU A 150 1.38 -9.36 19.84
N THR A 151 0.93 -8.66 20.87
CA THR A 151 1.79 -8.10 21.93
C THR A 151 2.01 -9.07 23.10
N GLY A 152 1.14 -10.08 23.23
CA GLY A 152 1.20 -11.07 24.31
C GLY A 152 2.08 -12.27 24.00
N SER A 153 2.06 -13.26 24.89
CA SER A 153 2.80 -14.52 24.80
C SER A 153 2.00 -15.68 24.17
N GLN A 154 0.79 -15.40 23.68
CA GLN A 154 -0.04 -16.42 23.07
C GLN A 154 0.55 -16.93 21.75
N CYS A 155 0.17 -18.19 21.37
CA CYS A 155 0.52 -18.72 20.05
C CYS A 155 0.02 -17.78 18.96
N ILE A 156 0.87 -17.44 18.00
CA ILE A 156 0.51 -16.56 16.88
C ILE A 156 -0.55 -17.19 15.97
N CYS A 157 -0.74 -18.51 16.04
CA CYS A 157 -1.81 -19.21 15.32
C CYS A 157 -3.20 -18.64 15.64
N LYS A 158 -3.38 -18.12 16.87
CA LYS A 158 -4.60 -17.43 17.28
C LYS A 158 -4.91 -16.19 16.46
N PHE A 159 -3.87 -15.49 15.98
CA PHE A 159 -4.05 -14.38 15.06
C PHE A 159 -4.61 -14.84 13.71
N GLY A 160 -4.18 -16.02 13.25
CA GLY A 160 -4.74 -16.62 12.03
C GLY A 160 -6.21 -17.00 12.19
N GLU A 161 -6.60 -17.59 13.32
CA GLU A 161 -7.99 -17.93 13.66
C GLU A 161 -8.86 -16.66 13.70
N LEU A 162 -8.38 -15.63 14.39
CA LEU A 162 -9.04 -14.33 14.49
C LEU A 162 -9.19 -13.66 13.11
N LEU A 163 -8.17 -13.76 12.26
CA LEU A 163 -8.23 -13.23 10.90
C LEU A 163 -9.30 -13.93 10.04
N HIS A 164 -9.48 -15.24 10.23
CA HIS A 164 -10.56 -16.00 9.62
C HIS A 164 -11.93 -15.52 10.09
N GLU A 165 -12.13 -15.41 11.40
CA GLU A 165 -13.38 -14.93 11.99
C GLU A 165 -13.72 -13.52 11.50
N ALA A 166 -12.74 -12.61 11.51
CA ALA A 166 -12.92 -11.24 11.01
C ALA A 166 -13.27 -11.21 9.50
N TRP A 167 -12.73 -12.15 8.71
CA TRP A 167 -13.09 -12.31 7.31
C TRP A 167 -14.53 -12.77 7.12
N GLU A 168 -14.98 -13.77 7.89
CA GLU A 168 -16.38 -14.23 7.84
C GLU A 168 -17.36 -13.13 8.25
N ILE A 169 -17.05 -12.35 9.29
CA ILE A 169 -17.85 -11.18 9.67
C ILE A 169 -17.87 -10.15 8.54
N LYS A 170 -16.72 -9.87 7.92
CA LYS A 170 -16.62 -8.91 6.82
C LYS A 170 -17.44 -9.32 5.60
N LYS A 171 -17.48 -10.61 5.26
CA LYS A 171 -18.33 -11.13 4.18
C LYS A 171 -19.81 -10.87 4.42
N SER A 172 -20.27 -10.84 5.67
CA SER A 172 -21.65 -10.54 6.01
C SER A 172 -22.07 -9.07 5.84
N LEU A 173 -21.12 -8.15 5.60
CA LEU A 173 -21.42 -6.74 5.35
C LEU A 173 -22.12 -6.54 4.00
N SER A 174 -21.68 -7.26 2.97
CA SER A 174 -22.26 -7.19 1.62
C SER A 174 -21.88 -8.43 0.81
N ASN A 175 -22.78 -8.87 -0.06
CA ASN A 175 -22.52 -9.95 -1.01
C ASN A 175 -21.44 -9.61 -2.07
N GLN A 176 -21.00 -8.38 -2.15
CA GLN A 176 -19.92 -7.95 -3.04
C GLN A 176 -18.53 -8.00 -2.39
N VAL A 177 -18.44 -8.23 -1.08
CA VAL A 177 -17.17 -8.36 -0.37
C VAL A 177 -16.39 -9.61 -0.79
N THR A 178 -17.10 -10.65 -1.21
CA THR A 178 -16.52 -11.87 -1.80
C THR A 178 -17.27 -12.27 -3.07
N ASN A 179 -16.80 -13.31 -3.75
CA ASN A 179 -17.45 -13.98 -4.87
C ASN A 179 -16.99 -15.44 -4.92
N ASP A 180 -17.66 -16.26 -5.74
CA ASP A 180 -17.40 -17.70 -5.83
C ASP A 180 -15.93 -18.02 -6.11
N VAL A 181 -15.24 -17.24 -6.96
CA VAL A 181 -13.82 -17.44 -7.29
C VAL A 181 -12.93 -17.18 -6.07
N VAL A 182 -13.17 -16.09 -5.35
CA VAL A 182 -12.42 -15.75 -4.13
C VAL A 182 -12.67 -16.81 -3.06
N ASP A 183 -13.91 -17.23 -2.87
CA ASP A 183 -14.26 -18.24 -1.87
C ASP A 183 -13.68 -19.62 -2.22
N GLU A 184 -13.62 -19.99 -3.50
CA GLU A 184 -12.95 -21.20 -3.95
C GLU A 184 -11.43 -21.14 -3.66
N ILE A 185 -10.76 -20.06 -4.05
CA ILE A 185 -9.32 -19.85 -3.81
C ILE A 185 -9.04 -19.93 -2.32
N TYR A 186 -9.82 -19.22 -1.50
CA TYR A 186 -9.68 -19.24 -0.04
C TYR A 186 -9.92 -20.64 0.54
N GLY A 187 -10.94 -21.35 0.07
CA GLY A 187 -11.22 -22.74 0.47
C GLY A 187 -10.07 -23.70 0.14
N ARG A 188 -9.44 -23.55 -1.02
CA ARG A 188 -8.24 -24.33 -1.41
C ARG A 188 -7.06 -24.03 -0.49
N ALA A 189 -6.83 -22.76 -0.16
CA ALA A 189 -5.79 -22.37 0.81
C ALA A 189 -6.04 -23.01 2.19
N ARG A 190 -7.28 -22.98 2.68
CA ARG A 190 -7.69 -23.61 3.94
C ARG A 190 -7.43 -25.13 3.93
N LYS A 191 -7.82 -25.82 2.88
CA LYS A 191 -7.56 -27.27 2.70
C LYS A 191 -6.07 -27.58 2.65
N ALA A 192 -5.24 -26.68 2.15
CA ALA A 192 -3.80 -26.83 2.08
C ALA A 192 -3.07 -26.49 3.41
N GLY A 193 -3.80 -26.02 4.43
CA GLY A 193 -3.27 -25.78 5.77
C GLY A 193 -3.21 -24.32 6.21
N ALA A 194 -3.91 -23.42 5.52
CA ALA A 194 -4.09 -22.05 6.01
C ALA A 194 -4.96 -22.01 7.27
N ILE A 195 -4.56 -21.25 8.28
CA ILE A 195 -5.31 -21.05 9.52
C ILE A 195 -6.37 -19.95 9.32
N GLY A 196 -6.06 -18.95 8.48
CA GLY A 196 -6.95 -17.84 8.19
C GLY A 196 -6.48 -17.02 7.01
N GLY A 197 -7.14 -15.90 6.78
CA GLY A 197 -6.82 -14.99 5.70
C GLY A 197 -7.96 -14.06 5.38
N LYS A 198 -7.73 -13.10 4.51
CA LYS A 198 -8.73 -12.14 4.02
C LYS A 198 -8.33 -11.55 2.68
N VAL A 199 -9.29 -11.09 1.92
CA VAL A 199 -9.02 -10.17 0.82
C VAL A 199 -8.67 -8.78 1.38
N THR A 200 -7.63 -8.17 0.84
CA THR A 200 -7.18 -6.84 1.24
C THR A 200 -8.12 -5.74 0.72
N GLY A 201 -8.12 -4.59 1.37
CA GLY A 201 -8.97 -3.46 1.01
C GLY A 201 -10.47 -3.74 1.16
N ALA A 202 -11.31 -3.23 0.26
CA ALA A 202 -12.78 -3.35 0.35
C ALA A 202 -13.33 -4.79 0.20
N GLY A 203 -12.60 -5.68 -0.46
CA GLY A 203 -13.05 -7.05 -0.80
C GLY A 203 -13.23 -7.26 -2.31
N GLY A 204 -13.90 -8.32 -2.73
CA GLY A 204 -14.27 -8.63 -4.11
C GLY A 204 -13.16 -9.07 -5.06
N GLY A 205 -11.90 -9.02 -4.66
CA GLY A 205 -10.73 -9.38 -5.48
C GLY A 205 -9.47 -8.60 -5.11
N GLY A 206 -8.50 -8.54 -6.00
CA GLY A 206 -7.21 -7.94 -5.74
C GLY A 206 -6.26 -8.92 -5.04
N PHE A 207 -5.78 -8.60 -3.84
CA PHE A 207 -4.86 -9.46 -3.10
C PHE A 207 -5.56 -10.24 -2.00
N LEU A 208 -5.18 -11.50 -1.89
CA LEU A 208 -5.59 -12.40 -0.81
C LEU A 208 -4.40 -12.60 0.13
N LEU A 209 -4.55 -12.13 1.37
CA LEU A 209 -3.60 -12.37 2.45
C LEU A 209 -3.99 -13.66 3.17
N ILE A 210 -3.07 -14.62 3.21
CA ILE A 210 -3.24 -15.91 3.88
C ILE A 210 -2.33 -15.95 5.10
N PHE A 211 -2.85 -16.46 6.19
CA PHE A 211 -2.10 -16.76 7.41
C PHE A 211 -1.99 -18.28 7.58
N ALA A 212 -0.76 -18.77 7.65
CA ALA A 212 -0.48 -20.22 7.74
C ALA A 212 0.82 -20.49 8.49
N PRO A 213 0.96 -21.65 9.15
CA PRO A 213 2.25 -22.04 9.71
C PRO A 213 3.28 -22.22 8.58
N PRO A 214 4.56 -21.84 8.80
CA PRO A 214 5.60 -21.96 7.78
C PRO A 214 5.71 -23.34 7.13
N SER A 215 5.39 -24.41 7.86
CA SER A 215 5.35 -25.80 7.36
C SER A 215 4.27 -26.06 6.29
N ALA A 216 3.24 -25.19 6.21
CA ALA A 216 2.18 -25.27 5.20
C ALA A 216 2.45 -24.44 3.95
N ASN A 217 3.42 -23.51 3.98
CA ASN A 217 3.67 -22.54 2.92
C ASN A 217 3.86 -23.20 1.55
N TYR A 218 4.65 -24.26 1.47
CA TYR A 218 4.87 -24.98 0.22
C TYR A 218 3.57 -25.60 -0.33
N ARG A 219 2.76 -26.24 0.52
CA ARG A 219 1.49 -26.87 0.11
C ARG A 219 0.49 -25.82 -0.38
N ILE A 220 0.42 -24.68 0.30
CA ILE A 220 -0.49 -23.57 -0.09
C ILE A 220 -0.03 -22.99 -1.43
N ARG A 221 1.25 -22.70 -1.60
CA ARG A 221 1.78 -22.18 -2.87
C ARG A 221 1.55 -23.15 -4.04
N ARG A 222 1.66 -24.44 -3.78
CA ARG A 222 1.35 -25.47 -4.79
C ARG A 222 -0.15 -25.55 -5.07
N ALA A 223 -1.01 -25.43 -4.04
CA ALA A 223 -2.46 -25.44 -4.21
C ALA A 223 -2.98 -24.21 -4.96
N LEU A 224 -2.24 -23.09 -4.92
CA LEU A 224 -2.58 -21.82 -5.57
C LEU A 224 -1.55 -21.44 -6.65
N GLN A 225 -0.94 -22.42 -7.32
CA GLN A 225 0.17 -22.20 -8.27
C GLN A 225 -0.20 -21.36 -9.50
N GLU A 226 -1.49 -21.25 -9.82
CA GLU A 226 -2.01 -20.41 -10.90
C GLU A 226 -2.06 -18.92 -10.52
N LEU A 227 -1.95 -18.59 -9.21
CA LEU A 227 -1.95 -17.22 -8.72
C LEU A 227 -0.53 -16.69 -8.58
N LEU A 228 -0.37 -15.40 -8.81
CA LEU A 228 0.90 -14.74 -8.54
C LEU A 228 1.13 -14.65 -7.03
N TYR A 229 2.12 -15.37 -6.51
CA TYR A 229 2.63 -15.18 -5.16
C TYR A 229 3.51 -13.94 -5.11
N VAL A 230 3.21 -13.02 -4.20
CA VAL A 230 3.96 -11.76 -4.02
C VAL A 230 4.67 -11.79 -2.67
N PRO A 231 6.00 -11.97 -2.65
CA PRO A 231 6.77 -11.82 -1.42
C PRO A 231 6.77 -10.35 -0.98
N PHE A 232 6.60 -10.13 0.31
CA PHE A 232 6.61 -8.77 0.87
C PHE A 232 7.34 -8.72 2.21
N LYS A 233 7.70 -7.51 2.61
CA LYS A 233 8.27 -7.21 3.93
C LYS A 233 7.49 -6.06 4.56
N PHE A 234 7.46 -6.02 5.89
CA PHE A 234 6.97 -4.85 6.61
C PHE A 234 7.94 -3.69 6.40
N GLU A 235 7.40 -2.56 6.02
CA GLU A 235 8.09 -1.29 5.92
C GLU A 235 7.68 -0.42 7.11
N PHE A 236 8.60 0.30 7.73
CA PHE A 236 8.36 1.01 9.00
C PHE A 236 8.53 2.53 8.90
N SER A 237 8.98 3.03 7.76
CA SER A 237 9.33 4.44 7.60
C SER A 237 8.17 5.28 7.03
N GLY A 238 7.28 4.65 6.25
CA GLY A 238 6.24 5.33 5.49
C GLY A 238 6.81 6.15 4.34
N SER A 239 6.15 7.24 4.00
CA SER A 239 6.63 8.12 2.93
C SER A 239 7.94 8.81 3.32
N GLN A 240 8.93 8.74 2.43
CA GLN A 240 10.26 9.33 2.63
C GLN A 240 10.74 10.05 1.37
N ILE A 241 11.46 11.15 1.58
CA ILE A 241 12.27 11.76 0.52
C ILE A 241 13.61 11.04 0.53
N ILE A 242 13.86 10.25 -0.51
CA ILE A 242 15.08 9.43 -0.64
C ILE A 242 16.22 10.17 -1.35
N PHE A 243 15.88 11.22 -2.09
CA PHE A 243 16.84 12.10 -2.73
C PHE A 243 16.29 13.54 -2.72
N TYR A 244 17.12 14.50 -2.36
CA TYR A 244 16.80 15.92 -2.39
C TYR A 244 18.06 16.71 -2.71
N ASP A 245 18.03 17.47 -3.80
CA ASP A 245 19.08 18.43 -4.12
C ASP A 245 18.57 19.85 -3.88
N PRO A 246 19.11 20.54 -2.86
CA PRO A 246 18.75 21.93 -2.58
C PRO A 246 19.33 22.92 -3.59
N ASN A 247 20.39 22.53 -4.30
CA ASN A 247 21.01 23.36 -5.32
C ASN A 247 20.26 23.19 -6.64
N HIS A 248 19.05 23.71 -6.66
CA HIS A 248 18.23 23.68 -7.85
C HIS A 248 18.88 24.56 -8.94
N GLU A 249 19.57 23.92 -9.89
CA GLU A 249 20.00 24.62 -11.07
C GLU A 249 18.76 25.11 -11.84
N ASP A 250 18.67 26.41 -12.07
CA ASP A 250 17.60 26.97 -12.90
C ASP A 250 17.89 26.57 -14.36
N TYR A 251 17.33 25.40 -14.75
CA TYR A 251 17.50 24.88 -16.11
C TYR A 251 17.04 25.87 -17.17
N LEU A 252 16.09 26.76 -16.88
CA LEU A 252 15.69 27.81 -17.80
C LEU A 252 16.80 28.85 -17.99
N ALA A 253 17.47 29.24 -16.92
CA ALA A 253 18.62 30.15 -17.00
C ALA A 253 19.80 29.48 -17.72
N ILE A 254 20.01 28.18 -17.48
CA ILE A 254 21.03 27.40 -18.19
C ILE A 254 20.67 27.28 -19.66
N GLU A 255 19.42 26.99 -20.00
CA GLU A 255 18.94 26.89 -21.39
C GLU A 255 19.02 28.24 -22.11
N GLU A 256 18.64 29.33 -21.48
CA GLU A 256 18.84 30.68 -22.02
C GLU A 256 20.30 31.02 -22.23
N GLN A 257 21.18 30.60 -21.34
CA GLN A 257 22.60 30.79 -21.44
C GLN A 257 23.23 29.93 -22.55
N GLN A 258 22.75 28.69 -22.72
CA GLN A 258 23.11 27.78 -23.79
C GLN A 258 22.61 28.28 -25.16
N ASN A 259 21.42 28.81 -25.23
CA ASN A 259 20.87 29.40 -26.47
C ASN A 259 21.59 30.67 -26.89
N ARG A 260 22.25 31.38 -25.97
CA ARG A 260 23.14 32.51 -26.25
C ARG A 260 24.57 32.07 -26.63
N SER A 261 24.96 30.85 -26.32
CA SER A 261 26.23 30.26 -26.70
C SER A 261 26.04 29.49 -28.01
N THR A 262 26.81 29.83 -29.05
CA THR A 262 26.89 29.02 -30.29
C THR A 262 27.58 27.69 -29.95
N LEU A 263 26.86 26.74 -29.40
CA LEU A 263 27.32 25.38 -29.24
C LEU A 263 27.57 24.77 -30.62
N LYS A 264 28.81 24.44 -30.92
CA LYS A 264 29.12 23.65 -32.10
C LYS A 264 28.45 22.27 -31.93
N PRO A 265 27.80 21.77 -33.00
CA PRO A 265 27.21 20.43 -32.92
C PRO A 265 28.29 19.42 -32.57
N PHE A 266 27.96 18.49 -31.67
CA PHE A 266 28.84 17.39 -31.28
C PHE A 266 29.25 16.62 -32.55
N ARG A 267 30.55 16.49 -32.79
CA ARG A 267 31.11 15.63 -33.83
C ARG A 267 31.95 14.57 -33.15
N GLU A 268 31.60 13.31 -33.39
CA GLU A 268 32.51 12.21 -33.06
C GLU A 268 33.84 12.43 -33.77
N ILE A 269 34.92 12.43 -33.05
CA ILE A 269 36.27 12.35 -33.64
C ILE A 269 36.36 10.91 -34.14
N ALA A 270 36.14 10.70 -35.43
CA ALA A 270 36.44 9.41 -36.04
C ALA A 270 37.86 9.02 -35.67
N CYS A 271 38.03 7.83 -35.08
CA CYS A 271 39.30 7.29 -34.59
C CYS A 271 40.43 7.58 -35.57
N ILE A 272 41.45 8.24 -35.08
CA ILE A 272 42.79 8.34 -35.73
C ILE A 272 43.44 6.95 -35.59
N ALA A 273 42.90 5.99 -36.30
CA ALA A 273 43.43 4.64 -36.36
C ALA A 273 43.27 4.10 -37.75
N GLU A 274 43.91 4.76 -38.72
CA GLU A 274 44.26 4.16 -40.01
C GLU A 274 45.16 5.14 -40.78
N LYS A 275 46.37 5.39 -40.28
CA LYS A 275 47.50 5.83 -41.08
C LYS A 275 48.80 5.32 -40.43
N GLY A 276 49.12 4.09 -40.71
CA GLY A 276 50.34 3.50 -40.24
C GLY A 276 50.58 2.11 -40.77
N GLU A 277 50.45 1.92 -42.07
CA GLU A 277 51.09 0.79 -42.77
C GLU A 277 51.09 1.06 -44.25
N GLN A 278 52.10 1.80 -44.69
CA GLN A 278 52.67 1.71 -46.05
C GLN A 278 54.07 2.37 -45.96
N HIS A 279 55.07 1.54 -45.61
CA HIS A 279 56.34 1.45 -46.29
C HIS A 279 57.10 0.24 -45.77
#